data_053923a5394aa3a515674c5d626b0319
#
_entry.id   053923a5394aa3a515674c5d626b0319
#
_cell.length_a   1.000
_cell.length_b   1.000
_cell.length_c   1.000
_cell.angle_alpha   90.00
_cell.angle_beta   90.00
_cell.angle_gamma   90.00
#
_symmetry.space_group_name_H-M   'P 1'
#
loop_
_entity.id
_entity.type
_entity.pdbx_description
1 polymer ?
#
loop_
_entity_poly.entity_id
_entity_poly.type
_entity_poly.pdbx_seq_one_letter_code
_entity_poly.pdbx_strand_id
1 'polypeptide(L)'
;MNSYLLNRALGTVSLSAFHSAQTTRLVHNLEPAPGIRFSSTKSSSSESDEGFAHKAGANVLAIDQYEGRFMVSGGADASVHLWDLESRAAELNYTHEPVSSINKFSHDAAHTHAITSVSIYPFDPTPSTVITTSHDGTLKLSALQPEAITPVHTFNLDCTPYTHSLSSHPSSPLLVAVGTSEKQVRLLDLRSGLSTHGLPGHSSAVLSVSWAPHQPHILASGSTDNRVILFDIRRAGHNSAIATLDMDDAVGLVSPRSAPASYRSRAAFSSHARAHNGAVTGVRWTSDGSYLVTAGQDARIRVWQAATGANTLVHFGPRIQNTSSSHLAERAPLIIPQGYMGAGQETLLWANFNDLDERGEIFVLELREGTFIKRLRVPGLMARRPPTQGRSNALSAARINSLAWRGNGASGEGVEVFSAHGDGTVKTWASRESEEAPTEAEEIEQADRKRKRDVLEEVYRGFMSV
;
A
#
# COMPACT_ATOMS: atom_id res chain seq x y z
N MET A 1 8.84 -5.24 -28.59
CA MET A 1 8.24 -6.56 -28.29
C MET A 1 8.80 -7.68 -29.19
N ASN A 2 8.90 -7.48 -30.51
CA ASN A 2 9.36 -8.54 -31.45
C ASN A 2 10.77 -9.09 -31.14
N SER A 3 11.73 -8.24 -30.72
CA SER A 3 13.06 -8.69 -30.31
C SER A 3 13.05 -9.58 -29.07
N TYR A 4 12.17 -9.30 -28.10
CA TYR A 4 12.02 -10.12 -26.88
C TYR A 4 11.40 -11.48 -27.19
N LEU A 5 10.38 -11.53 -28.07
CA LEU A 5 9.78 -12.78 -28.54
C LEU A 5 10.78 -13.62 -29.33
N LEU A 6 11.59 -12.97 -30.18
CA LEU A 6 12.65 -13.63 -30.93
C LEU A 6 13.71 -14.21 -29.99
N ASN A 7 14.19 -13.43 -29.03
CA ASN A 7 15.16 -13.88 -28.03
C ASN A 7 14.64 -15.02 -27.16
N ARG A 8 13.34 -15.04 -26.85
CA ARG A 8 12.68 -16.16 -26.18
C ARG A 8 12.68 -17.40 -27.08
N ALA A 9 12.31 -17.27 -28.35
CA ALA A 9 12.30 -18.37 -29.31
C ALA A 9 13.71 -18.96 -29.52
N LEU A 10 14.75 -18.12 -29.44
CA LEU A 10 16.17 -18.50 -29.49
C LEU A 10 16.71 -19.06 -28.16
N GLY A 11 15.89 -19.07 -27.08
CA GLY A 11 16.31 -19.55 -25.77
C GLY A 11 17.28 -18.64 -25.01
N THR A 12 17.54 -17.42 -25.49
CA THR A 12 18.45 -16.45 -24.84
C THR A 12 17.78 -15.70 -23.69
N VAL A 13 16.44 -15.70 -23.63
CA VAL A 13 15.64 -15.10 -22.54
C VAL A 13 14.81 -16.18 -21.88
N SER A 14 14.92 -16.30 -20.55
CA SER A 14 14.11 -17.23 -19.76
C SER A 14 12.63 -16.83 -19.76
N LEU A 15 11.74 -17.79 -19.52
CA LEU A 15 10.30 -17.53 -19.42
C LEU A 15 9.99 -16.53 -18.31
N SER A 16 10.65 -16.67 -17.14
CA SER A 16 10.49 -15.75 -16.00
C SER A 16 10.93 -14.33 -16.36
N ALA A 17 12.05 -14.15 -17.04
CA ALA A 17 12.51 -12.83 -17.48
C ALA A 17 11.55 -12.19 -18.49
N PHE A 18 10.94 -13.01 -19.36
CA PHE A 18 9.93 -12.54 -20.30
C PHE A 18 8.67 -12.04 -19.57
N HIS A 19 8.13 -12.84 -18.65
CA HIS A 19 6.96 -12.44 -17.85
C HIS A 19 7.24 -11.20 -16.99
N SER A 20 8.42 -11.12 -16.38
CA SER A 20 8.83 -9.94 -15.63
C SER A 20 8.87 -8.68 -16.47
N ALA A 21 9.47 -8.76 -17.68
CA ALA A 21 9.52 -7.61 -18.59
C ALA A 21 8.12 -7.20 -19.09
N GLN A 22 7.24 -8.16 -19.34
CA GLN A 22 5.84 -7.91 -19.71
C GLN A 22 5.11 -7.20 -18.56
N THR A 23 5.23 -7.68 -17.33
CA THR A 23 4.60 -7.05 -16.16
C THR A 23 5.11 -5.64 -15.93
N THR A 24 6.43 -5.40 -16.06
CA THR A 24 7.00 -4.06 -15.99
C THR A 24 6.35 -3.12 -17.00
N ARG A 25 6.21 -3.56 -18.24
CA ARG A 25 5.54 -2.79 -19.29
C ARG A 25 4.10 -2.49 -18.96
N LEU A 26 3.33 -3.49 -18.46
CA LEU A 26 1.94 -3.32 -18.08
C LEU A 26 1.79 -2.31 -16.93
N VAL A 27 2.67 -2.35 -15.93
CA VAL A 27 2.69 -1.37 -14.83
C VAL A 27 3.00 0.04 -15.33
N HIS A 28 3.91 0.17 -16.27
CA HIS A 28 4.23 1.49 -16.87
C HIS A 28 3.07 2.03 -17.74
N ASN A 29 2.22 1.15 -18.26
CA ASN A 29 1.06 1.51 -19.07
C ASN A 29 -0.25 1.59 -18.28
N LEU A 30 -0.20 1.59 -16.94
CA LEU A 30 -1.38 1.77 -16.10
C LEU A 30 -2.10 3.08 -16.43
N GLU A 31 -3.40 2.99 -16.64
CA GLU A 31 -4.30 4.12 -16.89
C GLU A 31 -5.55 3.98 -16.04
N PRO A 32 -6.23 5.09 -15.74
CA PRO A 32 -7.50 5.02 -15.01
C PRO A 32 -8.56 4.30 -15.85
N ALA A 33 -9.30 3.38 -15.22
CA ALA A 33 -10.42 2.67 -15.82
C ALA A 33 -11.76 3.15 -15.22
N PRO A 34 -12.29 4.30 -15.66
CA PRO A 34 -13.46 4.94 -15.04
C PRO A 34 -14.76 4.16 -15.27
N GLY A 35 -14.78 3.24 -16.22
CA GLY A 35 -15.93 2.35 -16.48
C GLY A 35 -16.13 1.30 -15.40
N ILE A 36 -15.08 1.00 -14.61
CA ILE A 36 -15.16 0.01 -13.54
C ILE A 36 -15.45 0.74 -12.24
N ARG A 37 -16.57 0.42 -11.61
CA ARG A 37 -17.06 1.08 -10.40
C ARG A 37 -17.37 0.07 -9.31
N PHE A 38 -17.38 0.54 -8.06
CA PHE A 38 -17.76 -0.23 -6.88
C PHE A 38 -18.91 0.49 -6.17
N SER A 39 -20.05 -0.18 -5.99
CA SER A 39 -21.21 0.41 -5.34
C SER A 39 -21.77 -0.51 -4.27
N SER A 40 -21.88 -0.02 -3.04
CA SER A 40 -22.51 -0.77 -1.92
C SER A 40 -24.02 -0.66 -1.90
N THR A 41 -24.61 0.21 -2.73
CA THR A 41 -26.06 0.36 -2.87
C THR A 41 -26.51 -0.29 -4.18
N LYS A 42 -27.51 -1.16 -4.12
CA LYS A 42 -28.14 -1.69 -5.33
C LYS A 42 -28.75 -0.51 -6.11
N SER A 43 -28.35 -0.37 -7.37
CA SER A 43 -28.72 0.76 -8.21
C SER A 43 -30.23 0.85 -8.38
N SER A 44 -30.85 1.84 -7.78
CA SER A 44 -32.13 2.35 -8.23
C SER A 44 -31.84 3.46 -9.26
N SER A 45 -31.88 3.08 -10.52
CA SER A 45 -32.21 3.86 -11.73
C SER A 45 -31.98 5.40 -11.77
N SER A 46 -30.85 5.92 -11.30
CA SER A 46 -30.45 7.29 -11.67
C SER A 46 -29.03 7.28 -12.22
N GLU A 47 -28.89 7.67 -13.48
CA GLU A 47 -27.62 7.70 -14.25
C GLU A 47 -26.54 8.63 -13.67
N SER A 48 -26.80 9.29 -12.55
CA SER A 48 -25.89 10.25 -11.89
C SER A 48 -25.20 9.73 -10.63
N ASP A 49 -25.43 8.50 -10.20
CA ASP A 49 -24.81 7.98 -8.97
C ASP A 49 -23.40 7.48 -9.27
N GLU A 50 -22.40 8.30 -8.95
CA GLU A 50 -21.03 7.86 -8.76
C GLU A 50 -21.07 6.74 -7.69
N GLY A 51 -20.78 5.49 -8.10
CA GLY A 51 -20.86 4.35 -7.20
C GLY A 51 -19.95 4.53 -5.98
N PHE A 52 -20.53 4.59 -4.79
CA PHE A 52 -19.78 4.66 -3.54
C PHE A 52 -19.63 3.25 -2.96
N ALA A 53 -18.38 2.83 -2.76
CA ALA A 53 -18.08 1.56 -2.10
C ALA A 53 -18.41 1.63 -0.59
N HIS A 54 -18.20 2.77 0.04
CA HIS A 54 -18.52 3.04 1.44
C HIS A 54 -19.29 4.35 1.59
N LYS A 55 -20.14 4.43 2.64
CA LYS A 55 -20.91 5.66 2.95
C LYS A 55 -20.04 6.80 3.47
N ALA A 56 -18.88 6.46 4.05
CA ALA A 56 -17.82 7.40 4.42
C ALA A 56 -16.56 7.07 3.61
N GLY A 57 -15.39 7.60 4.01
CA GLY A 57 -14.14 7.30 3.31
C GLY A 57 -13.83 5.80 3.26
N ALA A 58 -13.36 5.32 2.12
CA ALA A 58 -12.71 4.02 2.02
C ALA A 58 -11.28 4.14 2.56
N ASN A 59 -10.94 3.39 3.60
CA ASN A 59 -9.67 3.53 4.31
C ASN A 59 -8.62 2.56 3.82
N VAL A 60 -8.98 1.31 3.60
CA VAL A 60 -8.02 0.23 3.34
C VAL A 60 -8.60 -0.80 2.39
N LEU A 61 -7.71 -1.38 1.58
CA LEU A 61 -7.99 -2.47 0.64
C LEU A 61 -7.03 -3.62 0.87
N ALA A 62 -7.53 -4.83 0.76
CA ALA A 62 -6.72 -6.04 0.69
C ALA A 62 -7.24 -6.93 -0.44
N ILE A 63 -6.34 -7.55 -1.19
CA ILE A 63 -6.65 -8.47 -2.28
C ILE A 63 -6.03 -9.81 -1.96
N ASP A 64 -6.72 -10.88 -2.34
CA ASP A 64 -6.19 -12.22 -2.29
C ASP A 64 -4.95 -12.34 -3.17
N GLN A 65 -3.88 -12.88 -2.60
CA GLN A 65 -2.57 -12.96 -3.24
C GLN A 65 -2.44 -14.13 -4.22
N TYR A 66 -3.26 -15.18 -4.08
CA TYR A 66 -3.16 -16.38 -4.90
C TYR A 66 -3.99 -16.29 -6.19
N GLU A 67 -5.28 -16.14 -6.02
CA GLU A 67 -6.20 -16.10 -7.16
C GLU A 67 -6.43 -14.68 -7.67
N GLY A 68 -6.26 -13.67 -6.80
CA GLY A 68 -6.58 -12.28 -7.12
C GLY A 68 -8.07 -12.07 -7.36
N ARG A 69 -8.91 -13.01 -6.88
CA ARG A 69 -10.35 -13.00 -7.09
C ARG A 69 -11.08 -12.10 -6.12
N PHE A 70 -10.76 -12.21 -4.84
CA PHE A 70 -11.47 -11.50 -3.79
C PHE A 70 -10.73 -10.24 -3.36
N MET A 71 -11.47 -9.14 -3.27
CA MET A 71 -11.02 -7.91 -2.64
C MET A 71 -11.87 -7.64 -1.41
N VAL A 72 -11.23 -7.25 -0.32
CA VAL A 72 -11.88 -6.78 0.90
C VAL A 72 -11.57 -5.32 1.10
N SER A 73 -12.60 -4.51 1.32
CA SER A 73 -12.45 -3.09 1.63
C SER A 73 -12.98 -2.77 3.02
N GLY A 74 -12.28 -1.88 3.74
CA GLY A 74 -12.67 -1.37 5.04
C GLY A 74 -12.91 0.14 4.99
N GLY A 75 -14.05 0.56 5.56
CA GLY A 75 -14.51 1.94 5.53
C GLY A 75 -14.35 2.70 6.85
N ALA A 76 -14.41 4.01 6.77
CA ALA A 76 -14.51 4.90 7.92
C ALA A 76 -15.89 4.80 8.61
N ASP A 77 -16.87 4.23 7.95
CA ASP A 77 -18.22 3.92 8.47
C ASP A 77 -18.30 2.62 9.27
N ALA A 78 -17.16 2.00 9.59
CA ALA A 78 -17.05 0.71 10.25
C ALA A 78 -17.55 -0.48 9.41
N SER A 79 -17.80 -0.29 8.11
CA SER A 79 -18.21 -1.36 7.22
C SER A 79 -17.01 -2.08 6.63
N VAL A 80 -17.18 -3.39 6.40
CA VAL A 80 -16.26 -4.25 5.66
C VAL A 80 -17.04 -4.87 4.52
N HIS A 81 -16.58 -4.71 3.29
CA HIS A 81 -17.22 -5.26 2.10
C HIS A 81 -16.32 -6.26 1.41
N LEU A 82 -16.92 -7.34 0.93
CA LEU A 82 -16.30 -8.35 0.07
C LEU A 82 -16.75 -8.15 -1.38
N TRP A 83 -15.79 -8.08 -2.27
CA TRP A 83 -16.00 -7.92 -3.71
C TRP A 83 -15.41 -9.10 -4.46
N ASP A 84 -16.16 -9.64 -5.44
CA ASP A 84 -15.65 -10.62 -6.40
C ASP A 84 -15.20 -9.87 -7.66
N LEU A 85 -13.90 -9.87 -7.93
CA LEU A 85 -13.30 -9.18 -9.06
C LEU A 85 -13.44 -9.96 -10.37
N GLU A 86 -13.74 -11.27 -10.31
CA GLU A 86 -13.96 -12.09 -11.49
C GLU A 86 -15.38 -11.95 -12.06
N SER A 87 -16.32 -11.42 -11.26
CA SER A 87 -17.71 -11.22 -11.69
C SER A 87 -17.85 -10.31 -12.91
N ARG A 88 -16.86 -9.48 -13.19
CA ARG A 88 -16.82 -8.55 -14.32
C ARG A 88 -16.67 -9.25 -15.68
N ALA A 89 -16.06 -10.45 -15.73
CA ALA A 89 -15.57 -11.01 -16.98
C ALA A 89 -14.67 -10.01 -17.74
N ALA A 90 -14.84 -9.84 -19.05
CA ALA A 90 -14.07 -8.93 -19.90
C ALA A 90 -14.79 -7.59 -20.16
N GLU A 91 -15.80 -7.22 -19.37
CA GLU A 91 -16.55 -5.98 -19.60
C GLU A 91 -15.74 -4.73 -19.24
N LEU A 92 -15.78 -3.73 -20.11
CA LEU A 92 -15.09 -2.45 -19.91
C LEU A 92 -15.87 -1.51 -18.97
N ASN A 93 -17.20 -1.61 -18.96
CA ASN A 93 -18.09 -0.85 -18.09
C ASN A 93 -18.82 -1.81 -17.18
N TYR A 94 -18.44 -1.86 -15.93
CA TYR A 94 -19.01 -2.76 -14.94
C TYR A 94 -19.07 -2.12 -13.56
N THR A 95 -20.17 -2.34 -12.86
CA THR A 95 -20.30 -1.95 -11.46
C THR A 95 -20.29 -3.19 -10.58
N HIS A 96 -19.22 -3.33 -9.79
CA HIS A 96 -19.13 -4.37 -8.79
C HIS A 96 -20.11 -4.07 -7.65
N GLU A 97 -20.92 -5.09 -7.31
CA GLU A 97 -21.72 -5.09 -6.09
C GLU A 97 -21.02 -5.93 -5.02
N PRO A 98 -21.14 -5.58 -3.71
CA PRO A 98 -20.55 -6.38 -2.66
C PRO A 98 -21.24 -7.72 -2.56
N VAL A 99 -20.48 -8.80 -2.59
CA VAL A 99 -20.97 -10.17 -2.36
C VAL A 99 -21.49 -10.29 -0.93
N SER A 100 -20.77 -9.70 0.01
CA SER A 100 -21.14 -9.65 1.42
C SER A 100 -20.68 -8.37 2.08
N SER A 101 -21.41 -7.93 3.10
CA SER A 101 -21.07 -6.76 3.87
C SER A 101 -21.32 -6.96 5.37
N ILE A 102 -20.34 -6.58 6.17
CA ILE A 102 -20.48 -6.50 7.64
C ILE A 102 -20.47 -5.02 8.01
N ASN A 103 -21.48 -4.60 8.74
CA ASN A 103 -21.56 -3.26 9.29
C ASN A 103 -22.13 -3.32 10.72
N LYS A 104 -21.99 -2.23 11.46
CA LYS A 104 -22.42 -2.14 12.87
C LYS A 104 -23.91 -2.40 13.11
N PHE A 105 -24.74 -2.44 12.07
CA PHE A 105 -26.17 -2.71 12.16
C PHE A 105 -26.53 -4.12 11.69
N SER A 106 -25.65 -4.79 10.94
CA SER A 106 -25.95 -6.11 10.38
C SER A 106 -25.52 -7.26 11.29
N HIS A 107 -24.58 -7.01 12.21
CA HIS A 107 -24.04 -8.07 13.06
C HIS A 107 -23.51 -7.49 14.37
N ASP A 108 -23.89 -8.09 15.52
CA ASP A 108 -23.44 -7.64 16.86
C ASP A 108 -21.93 -7.72 17.06
N ALA A 109 -21.27 -8.66 16.37
CA ALA A 109 -19.83 -8.80 16.39
C ALA A 109 -19.12 -7.89 15.36
N ALA A 110 -19.81 -6.99 14.66
CA ALA A 110 -19.20 -6.04 13.74
C ALA A 110 -18.35 -4.99 14.47
N HIS A 111 -17.47 -4.30 13.73
CA HIS A 111 -16.75 -3.13 14.25
C HIS A 111 -17.70 -1.96 14.47
N THR A 112 -17.38 -1.14 15.48
CA THR A 112 -18.19 0.04 15.82
C THR A 112 -17.60 1.34 15.33
N HIS A 113 -16.30 1.36 15.04
CA HIS A 113 -15.54 2.52 14.57
C HIS A 113 -14.82 2.22 13.25
N ALA A 114 -14.21 3.25 12.67
CA ALA A 114 -13.51 3.18 11.41
C ALA A 114 -12.47 2.05 11.37
N ILE A 115 -12.46 1.32 10.24
CA ILE A 115 -11.47 0.27 9.98
C ILE A 115 -10.12 0.92 9.72
N THR A 116 -9.07 0.41 10.36
CA THR A 116 -7.70 0.92 10.22
C THR A 116 -6.84 0.08 9.31
N SER A 117 -6.99 -1.24 9.35
CA SER A 117 -6.23 -2.15 8.49
C SER A 117 -7.03 -3.43 8.21
N VAL A 118 -6.82 -3.99 7.02
CA VAL A 118 -7.44 -5.25 6.57
C VAL A 118 -6.38 -6.11 5.92
N SER A 119 -6.41 -7.40 6.15
CA SER A 119 -5.60 -8.38 5.43
C SER A 119 -6.35 -9.70 5.23
N ILE A 120 -6.09 -10.37 4.13
CA ILE A 120 -6.54 -11.73 3.85
C ILE A 120 -5.40 -12.67 4.27
N TYR A 121 -5.73 -13.79 4.89
CA TYR A 121 -4.74 -14.76 5.36
C TYR A 121 -3.95 -15.35 4.17
N PRO A 122 -2.61 -15.24 4.15
CA PRO A 122 -1.83 -15.47 2.94
C PRO A 122 -1.42 -16.91 2.68
N PHE A 123 -1.79 -17.87 3.54
CA PHE A 123 -1.29 -19.25 3.43
C PHE A 123 -2.34 -20.23 2.91
N ASP A 124 -3.59 -19.81 2.79
CA ASP A 124 -4.63 -20.65 2.22
C ASP A 124 -4.70 -20.42 0.71
N PRO A 125 -4.59 -21.46 -0.11
CA PRO A 125 -4.75 -21.36 -1.55
C PRO A 125 -6.14 -20.84 -1.95
N THR A 126 -7.16 -21.22 -1.19
CA THR A 126 -8.50 -20.62 -1.25
C THR A 126 -8.65 -19.68 -0.05
N PRO A 127 -8.88 -18.37 -0.25
CA PRO A 127 -8.96 -17.43 0.87
C PRO A 127 -10.06 -17.81 1.82
N SER A 128 -9.70 -18.03 3.10
CA SER A 128 -10.61 -18.54 4.13
C SER A 128 -10.75 -17.59 5.31
N THR A 129 -9.81 -16.69 5.53
CA THR A 129 -9.78 -15.84 6.72
C THR A 129 -9.41 -14.41 6.39
N VAL A 130 -10.18 -13.48 6.95
CA VAL A 130 -9.92 -12.03 6.90
C VAL A 130 -9.64 -11.53 8.31
N ILE A 131 -8.61 -10.71 8.43
CA ILE A 131 -8.23 -10.03 9.66
C ILE A 131 -8.49 -8.54 9.49
N THR A 132 -9.19 -7.95 10.44
CA THR A 132 -9.53 -6.53 10.43
C THR A 132 -9.17 -5.89 11.77
N THR A 133 -8.68 -4.66 11.73
CA THR A 133 -8.46 -3.82 12.92
C THR A 133 -9.25 -2.53 12.80
N SER A 134 -9.68 -1.99 13.94
CA SER A 134 -10.50 -0.78 13.97
C SER A 134 -10.13 0.13 15.15
N HIS A 135 -10.47 1.40 15.01
CA HIS A 135 -10.36 2.38 16.10
C HIS A 135 -11.17 2.03 17.35
N ASP A 136 -12.03 1.00 17.30
CA ASP A 136 -12.74 0.48 18.47
C ASP A 136 -11.86 -0.29 19.48
N GLY A 137 -10.56 -0.39 19.21
CA GLY A 137 -9.60 -1.09 20.06
C GLY A 137 -9.60 -2.60 19.87
N THR A 138 -10.22 -3.11 18.81
CA THR A 138 -10.32 -4.56 18.56
C THR A 138 -9.63 -4.97 17.26
N LEU A 139 -9.13 -6.22 17.27
CA LEU A 139 -8.79 -6.97 16.06
C LEU A 139 -9.79 -8.12 15.94
N LYS A 140 -10.37 -8.29 14.76
CA LYS A 140 -11.36 -9.35 14.51
C LYS A 140 -10.88 -10.28 13.41
N LEU A 141 -11.16 -11.56 13.63
CA LEU A 141 -11.07 -12.62 12.66
C LEU A 141 -12.45 -12.88 12.07
N SER A 142 -12.53 -12.93 10.77
CA SER A 142 -13.74 -13.30 10.05
C SER A 142 -13.44 -14.46 9.10
N ALA A 143 -14.33 -15.43 9.03
CA ALA A 143 -14.27 -16.47 8.01
C ALA A 143 -14.74 -15.90 6.69
N LEU A 144 -13.94 -16.11 5.65
CA LEU A 144 -14.26 -15.75 4.29
C LEU A 144 -14.82 -16.96 3.57
N GLN A 145 -16.04 -16.85 3.10
CA GLN A 145 -16.69 -17.80 2.21
C GLN A 145 -16.98 -17.11 0.88
N PRO A 146 -17.12 -17.84 -0.23
CA PRO A 146 -17.39 -17.24 -1.54
C PRO A 146 -18.60 -16.30 -1.56
N GLU A 147 -19.56 -16.50 -0.67
CA GLU A 147 -20.83 -15.75 -0.63
C GLU A 147 -20.98 -14.88 0.64
N ALA A 148 -20.10 -15.03 1.64
CA ALA A 148 -20.27 -14.36 2.92
C ALA A 148 -18.96 -14.14 3.69
N ILE A 149 -18.92 -13.05 4.46
CA ILE A 149 -17.95 -12.85 5.54
C ILE A 149 -18.69 -13.00 6.86
N THR A 150 -18.18 -13.85 7.75
CA THR A 150 -18.77 -14.08 9.08
C THR A 150 -17.73 -13.82 10.17
N PRO A 151 -17.97 -12.93 11.15
CA PRO A 151 -17.08 -12.74 12.29
C PRO A 151 -16.97 -14.03 13.13
N VAL A 152 -15.75 -14.43 13.46
CA VAL A 152 -15.44 -15.67 14.20
C VAL A 152 -14.92 -15.37 15.60
N HIS A 153 -13.93 -14.47 15.70
CA HIS A 153 -13.26 -14.16 16.95
C HIS A 153 -12.89 -12.69 17.06
N THR A 154 -12.89 -12.17 18.30
CA THR A 154 -12.54 -10.79 18.60
C THR A 154 -11.45 -10.74 19.66
N PHE A 155 -10.32 -10.11 19.34
CA PHE A 155 -9.27 -9.77 20.27
C PHE A 155 -9.50 -8.35 20.77
N ASN A 156 -9.62 -8.17 22.08
CA ASN A 156 -9.63 -6.84 22.68
C ASN A 156 -8.19 -6.42 22.99
N LEU A 157 -7.79 -5.26 22.49
CA LEU A 157 -6.44 -4.74 22.64
C LEU A 157 -6.34 -3.65 23.72
N ASP A 158 -7.48 -3.15 24.24
CA ASP A 158 -7.58 -2.04 25.20
C ASP A 158 -6.86 -0.74 24.74
N CYS A 159 -6.43 -0.70 23.50
CA CYS A 159 -5.74 0.43 22.86
C CYS A 159 -6.09 0.47 21.36
N THR A 160 -5.96 1.63 20.74
CA THR A 160 -6.30 1.79 19.33
C THR A 160 -5.23 1.14 18.42
N PRO A 161 -5.58 0.12 17.63
CA PRO A 161 -4.70 -0.42 16.61
C PRO A 161 -4.71 0.45 15.35
N TYR A 162 -3.55 0.80 14.82
CA TYR A 162 -3.41 1.56 13.58
C TYR A 162 -3.14 0.65 12.39
N THR A 163 -2.42 -0.44 12.60
CA THR A 163 -2.04 -1.38 11.56
C THR A 163 -1.82 -2.77 12.14
N HIS A 164 -1.90 -3.76 11.30
CA HIS A 164 -1.43 -5.11 11.62
C HIS A 164 -0.65 -5.70 10.45
N SER A 165 0.19 -6.67 10.75
CA SER A 165 0.95 -7.42 9.76
C SER A 165 0.99 -8.88 10.14
N LEU A 166 0.71 -9.75 9.17
CA LEU A 166 0.85 -11.20 9.29
C LEU A 166 2.25 -11.61 8.93
N SER A 167 2.77 -12.64 9.61
CA SER A 167 4.01 -13.28 9.17
C SER A 167 3.77 -13.94 7.82
N SER A 168 4.61 -13.62 6.84
CA SER A 168 4.55 -14.23 5.50
C SER A 168 5.32 -15.54 5.40
N HIS A 169 5.88 -16.04 6.50
CA HIS A 169 6.70 -17.25 6.50
C HIS A 169 5.93 -18.46 7.04
N PRO A 170 5.94 -19.62 6.34
CA PRO A 170 5.17 -20.80 6.73
C PRO A 170 5.49 -21.36 8.12
N SER A 171 6.68 -21.08 8.68
CA SER A 171 7.05 -21.55 10.04
C SER A 171 6.41 -20.75 11.18
N SER A 172 5.84 -19.57 10.90
CA SER A 172 5.19 -18.69 11.89
C SER A 172 3.87 -18.13 11.37
N PRO A 173 2.97 -18.97 10.84
CA PRO A 173 1.82 -18.49 10.07
C PRO A 173 0.73 -17.85 10.93
N LEU A 174 0.76 -18.10 12.25
CA LEU A 174 -0.33 -17.72 13.15
C LEU A 174 -0.01 -16.51 14.04
N LEU A 175 1.13 -15.85 13.80
CA LEU A 175 1.49 -14.65 14.55
C LEU A 175 1.10 -13.38 13.80
N VAL A 176 0.42 -12.49 14.50
CA VAL A 176 0.05 -11.15 14.01
C VAL A 176 0.76 -10.11 14.87
N ALA A 177 1.50 -9.23 14.23
CA ALA A 177 2.05 -8.05 14.86
C ALA A 177 1.08 -6.87 14.67
N VAL A 178 0.83 -6.13 15.75
CA VAL A 178 -0.11 -4.99 15.75
C VAL A 178 0.60 -3.74 16.23
N GLY A 179 0.56 -2.70 15.41
CA GLY A 179 0.97 -1.35 15.76
C GLY A 179 -0.19 -0.61 16.41
N THR A 180 0.04 -0.05 17.59
CA THR A 180 -1.01 0.53 18.42
C THR A 180 -0.67 1.93 18.90
N SER A 181 -1.62 2.60 19.54
CA SER A 181 -1.41 3.88 20.23
C SER A 181 -0.41 3.79 21.39
N GLU A 182 -0.04 2.58 21.79
CA GLU A 182 0.99 2.35 22.82
C GLU A 182 2.40 2.42 22.24
N LYS A 183 3.38 2.44 23.16
CA LYS A 183 4.82 2.52 22.84
C LYS A 183 5.45 1.18 22.45
N GLN A 184 4.67 0.14 22.35
CA GLN A 184 5.13 -1.22 22.06
C GLN A 184 4.36 -1.83 20.91
N VAL A 185 5.01 -2.68 20.15
CA VAL A 185 4.34 -3.54 19.18
C VAL A 185 3.72 -4.71 19.93
N ARG A 186 2.44 -4.99 19.73
CA ARG A 186 1.78 -6.16 20.33
C ARG A 186 1.83 -7.34 19.38
N LEU A 187 2.08 -8.52 19.94
CA LEU A 187 2.02 -9.79 19.21
C LEU A 187 0.78 -10.56 19.67
N LEU A 188 0.03 -11.03 18.69
CA LEU A 188 -1.15 -11.89 18.91
C LEU A 188 -0.88 -13.26 18.29
N ASP A 189 -1.26 -14.30 18.98
CA ASP A 189 -1.24 -15.66 18.45
C ASP A 189 -2.67 -16.09 18.12
N LEU A 190 -2.94 -16.26 16.83
CA LEU A 190 -4.25 -16.67 16.32
C LEU A 190 -4.65 -18.07 16.78
N ARG A 191 -3.67 -18.92 17.14
CA ARG A 191 -3.93 -20.27 17.60
C ARG A 191 -4.45 -20.31 19.02
N SER A 192 -3.86 -19.51 19.90
CA SER A 192 -4.27 -19.47 21.32
C SER A 192 -5.43 -18.50 21.55
N GLY A 193 -5.71 -17.61 20.62
CA GLY A 193 -6.68 -16.55 20.79
C GLY A 193 -6.28 -15.46 21.78
N LEU A 194 -4.99 -15.39 22.13
CA LEU A 194 -4.48 -14.51 23.19
C LEU A 194 -3.37 -13.57 22.67
N SER A 195 -3.24 -12.43 23.34
CA SER A 195 -2.05 -11.59 23.21
C SER A 195 -0.87 -12.27 23.90
N THR A 196 0.22 -12.49 23.18
CA THR A 196 1.39 -13.21 23.73
C THR A 196 2.28 -12.28 24.55
N HIS A 197 2.81 -11.24 23.95
CA HIS A 197 3.69 -10.25 24.61
C HIS A 197 3.84 -8.99 23.78
N GLY A 198 4.33 -7.92 24.39
CA GLY A 198 4.69 -6.68 23.71
C GLY A 198 6.19 -6.61 23.43
N LEU A 199 6.56 -5.96 22.34
CA LEU A 199 7.94 -5.65 21.99
C LEU A 199 8.20 -4.16 22.32
N PRO A 200 8.86 -3.87 23.44
CA PRO A 200 9.17 -2.49 23.84
C PRO A 200 10.37 -1.96 23.06
N GLY A 201 10.42 -0.65 22.84
CA GLY A 201 11.54 0.01 22.15
C GLY A 201 11.21 1.41 21.71
N HIS A 202 9.97 1.66 21.30
CA HIS A 202 9.49 2.97 20.93
C HIS A 202 9.16 3.85 22.15
N SER A 203 9.20 5.15 21.95
CA SER A 203 8.80 6.14 22.98
C SER A 203 7.41 6.73 22.75
N SER A 204 6.78 6.41 21.61
CA SER A 204 5.46 6.90 21.21
C SER A 204 4.70 5.85 20.42
N ALA A 205 3.50 6.20 19.92
CA ALA A 205 2.60 5.31 19.16
C ALA A 205 3.26 4.67 17.94
N VAL A 206 2.95 3.41 17.68
CA VAL A 206 3.46 2.63 16.54
C VAL A 206 2.43 2.68 15.41
N LEU A 207 2.78 3.31 14.28
CA LEU A 207 1.87 3.52 13.16
C LEU A 207 1.93 2.43 12.09
N SER A 208 3.09 1.80 11.89
CA SER A 208 3.26 0.78 10.86
C SER A 208 4.13 -0.36 11.35
N VAL A 209 3.76 -1.57 10.97
CA VAL A 209 4.53 -2.80 11.25
C VAL A 209 4.59 -3.66 10.00
N SER A 210 5.72 -4.35 9.80
CA SER A 210 5.91 -5.22 8.64
C SER A 210 6.88 -6.36 8.96
N TRP A 211 6.47 -7.60 8.70
CA TRP A 211 7.32 -8.78 8.84
C TRP A 211 8.30 -8.89 7.68
N ALA A 212 9.51 -9.33 7.98
CA ALA A 212 10.49 -9.68 6.95
C ALA A 212 10.05 -10.95 6.21
N PRO A 213 10.00 -10.95 4.85
CA PRO A 213 9.38 -12.06 4.10
C PRO A 213 10.11 -13.40 4.24
N HIS A 214 11.43 -13.38 4.39
CA HIS A 214 12.25 -14.59 4.49
C HIS A 214 12.79 -14.89 5.90
N GLN A 215 12.49 -14.04 6.87
CA GLN A 215 12.97 -14.18 8.25
C GLN A 215 11.77 -14.12 9.22
N PRO A 216 11.22 -15.29 9.60
CA PRO A 216 9.98 -15.37 10.37
C PRO A 216 10.05 -14.74 11.77
N HIS A 217 11.22 -14.41 12.23
CA HIS A 217 11.46 -13.83 13.55
C HIS A 217 11.84 -12.34 13.52
N ILE A 218 11.97 -11.75 12.33
CA ILE A 218 12.32 -10.33 12.18
C ILE A 218 11.09 -9.50 11.81
N LEU A 219 10.88 -8.46 12.57
CA LEU A 219 9.80 -7.49 12.40
C LEU A 219 10.38 -6.08 12.36
N ALA A 220 9.91 -5.26 11.43
CA ALA A 220 10.19 -3.83 11.37
C ALA A 220 8.98 -3.05 11.86
N SER A 221 9.19 -1.97 12.63
CA SER A 221 8.13 -1.07 13.07
C SER A 221 8.53 0.39 12.90
N GLY A 222 7.54 1.22 12.55
CA GLY A 222 7.66 2.67 12.42
C GLY A 222 6.73 3.39 13.40
N SER A 223 7.22 4.44 14.03
CA SER A 223 6.51 5.14 15.10
C SER A 223 6.50 6.66 14.91
N THR A 224 5.62 7.29 15.65
CA THR A 224 5.54 8.76 15.78
C THR A 224 6.76 9.36 16.50
N ASP A 225 7.65 8.54 17.06
CA ASP A 225 8.94 8.97 17.62
C ASP A 225 10.03 9.18 16.56
N ASN A 226 9.69 9.14 15.27
CA ASN A 226 10.59 9.34 14.13
C ASN A 226 11.57 8.17 13.91
N ARG A 227 11.38 7.06 14.59
CA ARG A 227 12.29 5.91 14.55
C ARG A 227 11.67 4.75 13.78
N VAL A 228 12.56 3.96 13.20
CA VAL A 228 12.28 2.61 12.70
C VAL A 228 13.13 1.64 13.51
N ILE A 229 12.48 0.68 14.12
CA ILE A 229 13.15 -0.34 14.95
C ILE A 229 12.93 -1.72 14.31
N LEU A 230 14.01 -2.48 14.23
CA LEU A 230 13.98 -3.89 13.88
C LEU A 230 13.96 -4.73 15.14
N PHE A 231 13.02 -5.66 15.23
CA PHE A 231 12.85 -6.58 16.36
C PHE A 231 13.14 -8.01 15.96
N ASP A 232 13.73 -8.77 16.88
CA ASP A 232 13.79 -10.24 16.86
C ASP A 232 12.85 -10.79 17.94
N ILE A 233 11.73 -11.39 17.53
CA ILE A 233 10.70 -11.89 18.44
C ILE A 233 11.14 -13.05 19.34
N ARG A 234 12.28 -13.68 19.03
CA ARG A 234 12.87 -14.77 19.88
C ARG A 234 13.52 -14.20 21.14
N ARG A 235 13.76 -12.90 21.18
CA ARG A 235 14.38 -12.23 22.32
C ARG A 235 13.30 -11.59 23.19
N ALA A 236 13.48 -11.67 24.49
CA ALA A 236 12.49 -11.13 25.44
C ALA A 236 12.77 -9.67 25.82
N GLY A 237 11.70 -8.93 26.07
CA GLY A 237 11.74 -7.58 26.63
C GLY A 237 12.55 -6.58 25.78
N HIS A 238 13.30 -5.71 26.43
CA HIS A 238 14.10 -4.68 25.74
C HIS A 238 15.20 -5.22 24.81
N ASN A 239 15.60 -6.46 24.97
CA ASN A 239 16.58 -7.10 24.10
C ASN A 239 15.98 -7.58 22.76
N SER A 240 14.67 -7.49 22.59
CA SER A 240 14.00 -7.82 21.33
C SER A 240 14.35 -6.86 20.20
N ALA A 241 14.58 -5.58 20.52
CA ALA A 241 15.05 -4.60 19.55
C ALA A 241 16.52 -4.89 19.19
N ILE A 242 16.79 -5.14 17.90
CA ILE A 242 18.12 -5.49 17.39
C ILE A 242 18.83 -4.34 16.69
N ALA A 243 18.10 -3.43 16.09
CA ALA A 243 18.65 -2.26 15.43
C ALA A 243 17.63 -1.11 15.37
N THR A 244 18.15 0.11 15.37
CA THR A 244 17.39 1.33 15.03
C THR A 244 18.05 1.95 13.80
N LEU A 245 17.25 2.26 12.79
CA LEU A 245 17.76 2.83 11.54
C LEU A 245 18.04 4.33 11.74
N ASP A 246 19.14 4.80 11.15
CA ASP A 246 19.56 6.20 11.20
C ASP A 246 19.67 6.76 9.77
N MET A 247 18.94 7.85 9.49
CA MET A 247 18.90 8.46 8.16
C MET A 247 20.27 9.00 7.69
N ASP A 248 21.18 9.29 8.62
CA ASP A 248 22.51 9.80 8.33
C ASP A 248 23.55 8.67 8.16
N ASP A 249 23.15 7.41 8.40
CA ASP A 249 24.03 6.25 8.28
C ASP A 249 23.97 5.63 6.88
N ALA A 250 24.91 6.01 6.03
CA ALA A 250 25.07 5.43 4.68
C ALA A 250 25.93 4.14 4.65
N VAL A 251 26.61 3.81 5.75
CA VAL A 251 27.51 2.66 5.83
C VAL A 251 26.82 1.44 6.42
N GLY A 252 25.89 1.70 7.36
CA GLY A 252 25.14 0.68 8.06
C GLY A 252 25.91 -0.02 9.17
N LEU A 253 25.18 -0.81 9.94
CA LEU A 253 25.74 -1.63 10.98
C LEU A 253 26.59 -2.75 10.35
N VAL A 254 27.90 -2.69 10.57
CA VAL A 254 28.77 -3.82 10.25
C VAL A 254 28.24 -5.04 11.02
N SER A 255 28.11 -6.19 10.32
CA SER A 255 27.59 -7.44 10.89
C SER A 255 28.10 -7.69 12.32
N PRO A 256 27.23 -8.01 13.30
CA PRO A 256 27.62 -8.17 14.70
C PRO A 256 28.75 -9.18 14.96
N ARG A 257 29.07 -10.04 13.98
CA ARG A 257 30.11 -11.07 14.08
C ARG A 257 31.53 -10.55 13.80
N SER A 258 31.65 -9.47 13.04
CA SER A 258 32.97 -8.91 12.63
C SER A 258 33.34 -7.59 13.32
N ALA A 259 32.40 -6.96 14.01
CA ALA A 259 32.65 -5.70 14.69
C ALA A 259 33.33 -5.90 16.07
N PRO A 260 34.33 -5.07 16.46
CA PRO A 260 34.88 -5.04 17.80
C PRO A 260 33.79 -4.82 18.85
N ALA A 261 33.96 -5.43 20.05
CA ALA A 261 32.96 -5.38 21.12
C ALA A 261 32.57 -3.95 21.54
N SER A 262 33.46 -2.98 21.38
CA SER A 262 33.21 -1.57 21.63
C SER A 262 32.27 -0.89 20.62
N TYR A 263 32.20 -1.42 19.40
CA TYR A 263 31.28 -0.93 18.35
C TYR A 263 29.89 -1.55 18.46
N ARG A 264 29.80 -2.79 18.95
CA ARG A 264 28.54 -3.53 19.06
C ARG A 264 27.52 -2.91 20.00
N SER A 265 27.99 -2.22 21.05
CA SER A 265 27.08 -1.62 22.05
C SER A 265 26.67 -0.17 21.72
N ARG A 266 27.44 0.54 20.90
CA ARG A 266 27.19 1.95 20.59
C ARG A 266 26.34 2.17 19.34
N ALA A 267 26.47 1.31 18.32
CA ALA A 267 25.80 1.51 17.02
C ALA A 267 24.36 0.98 17.01
N ALA A 268 24.05 -0.09 17.78
CA ALA A 268 22.74 -0.71 17.76
C ALA A 268 21.61 0.16 18.38
N PHE A 269 21.95 1.04 19.32
CA PHE A 269 20.98 1.88 20.07
C PHE A 269 21.49 3.29 20.30
N SER A 270 21.77 4.04 19.24
CA SER A 270 21.93 5.48 19.39
C SER A 270 20.59 6.07 19.84
N SER A 271 20.56 6.68 21.04
CA SER A 271 19.37 7.41 21.51
C SER A 271 18.96 8.56 20.58
N HIS A 272 19.85 8.92 19.65
CA HIS A 272 19.68 10.01 18.68
C HIS A 272 19.35 9.50 17.27
N ALA A 273 19.44 8.17 16.99
CA ALA A 273 19.13 7.62 15.69
C ALA A 273 17.68 7.91 15.30
N ARG A 274 17.49 8.50 14.13
CA ARG A 274 16.19 8.84 13.55
C ARG A 274 16.12 8.37 12.11
N ALA A 275 15.09 7.65 11.79
CA ALA A 275 14.84 7.23 10.40
C ALA A 275 14.26 8.38 9.56
N HIS A 276 13.46 9.25 10.17
CA HIS A 276 12.79 10.38 9.53
C HIS A 276 12.80 11.62 10.44
N ASN A 277 12.62 12.81 9.84
CA ASN A 277 12.41 14.06 10.56
C ASN A 277 10.94 14.30 10.96
N GLY A 278 10.10 13.31 10.83
CA GLY A 278 8.69 13.31 11.20
C GLY A 278 8.23 11.89 11.50
N ALA A 279 6.99 11.73 11.95
CA ALA A 279 6.43 10.42 12.25
C ALA A 279 6.58 9.45 11.07
N VAL A 280 6.99 8.22 11.35
CA VAL A 280 7.10 7.17 10.34
C VAL A 280 5.73 6.56 10.12
N THR A 281 5.14 6.82 8.97
CA THR A 281 3.77 6.41 8.64
C THR A 281 3.68 5.12 7.88
N GLY A 282 4.76 4.66 7.25
CA GLY A 282 4.77 3.44 6.48
C GLY A 282 6.10 2.71 6.54
N VAL A 283 6.03 1.40 6.67
CA VAL A 283 7.18 0.49 6.65
C VAL A 283 6.79 -0.72 5.80
N ARG A 284 7.57 -1.04 4.77
CA ARG A 284 7.35 -2.21 3.91
C ARG A 284 8.67 -2.84 3.50
N TRP A 285 8.73 -4.16 3.52
CA TRP A 285 9.83 -4.92 2.95
C TRP A 285 9.61 -5.13 1.46
N THR A 286 10.69 -5.23 0.71
CA THR A 286 10.66 -5.81 -0.64
C THR A 286 10.37 -7.29 -0.56
N SER A 287 9.78 -7.88 -1.60
CA SER A 287 9.37 -9.29 -1.59
C SER A 287 10.54 -10.27 -1.41
N ASP A 288 11.74 -9.86 -1.86
CA ASP A 288 12.99 -10.61 -1.68
C ASP A 288 13.67 -10.37 -0.31
N GLY A 289 13.13 -9.44 0.51
CA GLY A 289 13.70 -9.08 1.80
C GLY A 289 15.04 -8.35 1.74
N SER A 290 15.49 -7.92 0.56
CA SER A 290 16.78 -7.22 0.40
C SER A 290 16.74 -5.79 0.90
N TYR A 291 15.59 -5.14 0.79
CA TYR A 291 15.40 -3.74 1.19
C TYR A 291 14.19 -3.57 2.09
N LEU A 292 14.29 -2.56 2.94
CA LEU A 292 13.19 -2.03 3.71
C LEU A 292 12.89 -0.62 3.21
N VAL A 293 11.63 -0.33 2.92
CA VAL A 293 11.18 0.98 2.46
C VAL A 293 10.37 1.64 3.56
N THR A 294 10.69 2.87 3.88
CA THR A 294 9.99 3.64 4.92
C THR A 294 9.49 4.97 4.38
N ALA A 295 8.32 5.37 4.83
CA ALA A 295 7.72 6.66 4.49
C ALA A 295 7.44 7.45 5.77
N GLY A 296 7.74 8.74 5.75
CA GLY A 296 7.57 9.64 6.90
C GLY A 296 6.74 10.87 6.58
N GLN A 297 6.27 11.54 7.64
CA GLN A 297 5.60 12.84 7.55
C GLN A 297 6.55 13.98 7.14
N ASP A 298 7.85 13.71 7.03
CA ASP A 298 8.84 14.62 6.48
C ASP A 298 8.79 14.71 4.94
N ALA A 299 7.74 14.18 4.32
CA ALA A 299 7.56 14.09 2.87
C ALA A 299 8.72 13.38 2.15
N ARG A 300 9.28 12.35 2.78
CA ARG A 300 10.37 11.53 2.27
C ARG A 300 10.02 10.05 2.30
N ILE A 301 10.47 9.36 1.28
CA ILE A 301 10.58 7.90 1.26
C ILE A 301 12.07 7.58 1.34
N ARG A 302 12.45 6.62 2.17
CA ARG A 302 13.82 6.13 2.31
C ARG A 302 13.88 4.63 2.09
N VAL A 303 14.97 4.20 1.50
CA VAL A 303 15.25 2.80 1.22
C VAL A 303 16.47 2.38 2.01
N TRP A 304 16.36 1.27 2.72
CA TRP A 304 17.38 0.74 3.60
C TRP A 304 17.82 -0.63 3.12
N GLN A 305 19.11 -0.87 3.13
CA GLN A 305 19.62 -2.19 2.86
C GLN A 305 19.37 -3.09 4.08
N ALA A 306 18.58 -4.15 3.90
CA ALA A 306 18.15 -5.02 5.00
C ALA A 306 19.30 -5.68 5.77
N ALA A 307 20.36 -6.08 5.06
CA ALA A 307 21.50 -6.79 5.64
C ALA A 307 22.36 -5.91 6.58
N THR A 308 22.47 -4.62 6.29
CA THR A 308 23.36 -3.69 6.98
C THR A 308 22.62 -2.62 7.78
N GLY A 309 21.36 -2.36 7.45
CA GLY A 309 20.60 -1.22 7.97
C GLY A 309 21.03 0.13 7.37
N ALA A 310 21.92 0.12 6.36
CA ALA A 310 22.41 1.32 5.70
C ALA A 310 21.30 2.03 4.91
N ASN A 311 21.26 3.35 5.01
CA ASN A 311 20.46 4.17 4.13
C ASN A 311 21.10 4.20 2.73
N THR A 312 20.36 3.78 1.71
CA THR A 312 20.85 3.78 0.32
C THR A 312 20.95 5.17 -0.30
N LEU A 313 20.45 6.19 0.41
CA LEU A 313 20.42 7.60 -0.03
C LEU A 313 19.66 7.85 -1.33
N VAL A 314 18.78 6.93 -1.72
CA VAL A 314 17.90 7.11 -2.87
C VAL A 314 16.99 8.31 -2.66
N HIS A 315 16.87 9.14 -3.69
CA HIS A 315 16.09 10.36 -3.66
C HIS A 315 14.96 10.33 -4.68
N PHE A 316 13.73 10.23 -4.19
CA PHE A 316 12.52 10.14 -5.04
C PHE A 316 11.99 11.51 -5.51
N GLY A 317 12.75 12.57 -5.33
CA GLY A 317 12.36 13.92 -5.73
C GLY A 317 11.66 14.72 -4.63
N PRO A 318 11.51 16.03 -4.83
CA PRO A 318 11.04 16.95 -3.80
C PRO A 318 9.52 17.01 -3.63
N ARG A 319 8.75 16.21 -4.39
CA ARG A 319 7.28 16.33 -4.47
C ARG A 319 6.52 15.21 -3.79
N ILE A 320 7.19 14.40 -2.97
CA ILE A 320 6.53 13.34 -2.21
C ILE A 320 5.75 13.99 -1.08
N GLN A 321 4.43 13.84 -1.13
CA GLN A 321 3.48 14.31 -0.13
C GLN A 321 2.53 13.17 0.20
N ASN A 322 1.57 13.32 0.91
CA ASN A 322 0.56 12.46 1.53
C ASN A 322 0.75 12.44 3.05
N THR A 323 1.20 13.57 3.56
CA THR A 323 1.31 13.77 5.00
C THR A 323 -0.03 14.27 5.53
N SER A 324 -0.52 13.64 6.57
CA SER A 324 -1.65 14.15 7.33
C SER A 324 -1.14 14.64 8.67
N SER A 325 -1.24 15.94 8.89
CA SER A 325 -0.92 16.51 10.20
C SER A 325 -2.00 16.19 11.25
N SER A 326 -3.21 15.84 10.82
CA SER A 326 -4.38 15.70 11.70
C SER A 326 -4.78 14.25 12.00
N HIS A 327 -4.31 13.26 11.23
CA HIS A 327 -4.71 11.87 11.42
C HIS A 327 -3.51 10.94 11.50
N LEU A 328 -3.42 10.20 12.61
CA LEU A 328 -2.49 9.09 12.75
C LEU A 328 -3.06 7.89 11.99
N ALA A 329 -2.46 7.57 10.85
CA ALA A 329 -2.85 6.43 10.04
C ALA A 329 -1.62 5.87 9.33
N GLU A 330 -1.65 4.57 9.03
CA GLU A 330 -0.65 3.96 8.18
C GLU A 330 -0.71 4.52 6.76
N ARG A 331 0.44 4.90 6.22
CA ARG A 331 0.63 5.36 4.83
C ARG A 331 1.87 4.69 4.27
N ALA A 332 1.72 3.42 3.91
CA ALA A 332 2.82 2.65 3.37
C ALA A 332 2.82 2.70 1.84
N PRO A 333 3.99 2.71 1.19
CA PRO A 333 4.09 2.54 -0.24
C PRO A 333 3.66 1.12 -0.63
N LEU A 334 3.06 0.99 -1.81
CA LEU A 334 2.81 -0.30 -2.42
C LEU A 334 4.04 -0.69 -3.25
N ILE A 335 4.68 -1.79 -2.90
CA ILE A 335 5.80 -2.35 -3.65
C ILE A 335 5.28 -3.51 -4.48
N ILE A 336 5.54 -3.48 -5.79
CA ILE A 336 5.16 -4.57 -6.67
C ILE A 336 6.13 -5.74 -6.47
N PRO A 337 5.63 -6.96 -6.21
CA PRO A 337 6.48 -8.11 -5.94
C PRO A 337 7.47 -8.41 -7.06
N GLN A 338 8.69 -8.79 -6.70
CA GLN A 338 9.79 -9.05 -7.63
C GLN A 338 9.51 -10.19 -8.62
N GLY A 339 8.67 -11.17 -8.24
CA GLY A 339 8.26 -12.26 -9.13
C GLY A 339 7.58 -11.78 -10.42
N TYR A 340 7.07 -10.56 -10.42
CA TYR A 340 6.40 -9.92 -11.55
C TYR A 340 7.29 -8.91 -12.29
N MET A 341 8.44 -8.55 -11.75
CA MET A 341 9.34 -7.53 -12.29
C MET A 341 10.68 -8.14 -12.69
N GLY A 342 11.38 -7.51 -13.61
CA GLY A 342 12.76 -7.90 -13.97
C GLY A 342 13.71 -7.75 -12.79
N ALA A 343 14.74 -8.59 -12.74
CA ALA A 343 15.76 -8.49 -11.70
C ALA A 343 16.36 -7.07 -11.66
N GLY A 344 16.22 -6.41 -10.51
CA GLY A 344 16.73 -5.07 -10.29
C GLY A 344 15.78 -3.91 -10.63
N GLN A 345 14.59 -4.18 -11.16
CA GLN A 345 13.59 -3.16 -11.51
C GLN A 345 12.34 -3.28 -10.63
N GLU A 346 12.48 -2.98 -9.35
CA GLU A 346 11.34 -2.97 -8.44
C GLU A 346 10.60 -1.64 -8.58
N THR A 347 9.27 -1.72 -8.77
CA THR A 347 8.43 -0.54 -8.91
C THR A 347 7.70 -0.27 -7.60
N LEU A 348 7.72 0.98 -7.19
CA LEU A 348 7.02 1.50 -6.03
C LEU A 348 5.88 2.41 -6.49
N LEU A 349 4.69 2.15 -5.99
CA LEU A 349 3.54 3.02 -6.17
C LEU A 349 3.32 3.82 -4.88
N TRP A 350 3.29 5.14 -5.01
CA TRP A 350 3.07 6.06 -3.91
C TRP A 350 1.78 6.84 -4.09
N ALA A 351 0.90 6.75 -3.11
CA ALA A 351 -0.30 7.57 -3.04
C ALA A 351 0.06 8.99 -2.61
N ASN A 352 0.21 9.88 -3.58
CA ASN A 352 0.57 11.26 -3.35
C ASN A 352 -0.67 12.17 -3.25
N PHE A 353 -0.57 13.22 -2.46
CA PHE A 353 -1.57 14.26 -2.40
C PHE A 353 -0.92 15.60 -2.73
N ASN A 354 -1.41 16.26 -3.79
CA ASN A 354 -0.89 17.55 -4.20
C ASN A 354 -1.70 18.67 -3.52
N ASP A 355 -1.09 19.36 -2.57
CA ASP A 355 -1.72 20.44 -1.81
C ASP A 355 -2.07 21.66 -2.69
N LEU A 356 -1.35 21.86 -3.81
CA LEU A 356 -1.60 22.99 -4.72
C LEU A 356 -2.85 22.77 -5.58
N ASP A 357 -3.00 21.55 -6.09
CA ASP A 357 -4.11 21.19 -6.96
C ASP A 357 -5.28 20.56 -6.18
N GLU A 358 -5.10 20.36 -4.87
CA GLU A 358 -6.06 19.70 -3.97
C GLU A 358 -6.52 18.32 -4.50
N ARG A 359 -5.60 17.55 -5.12
CA ARG A 359 -5.89 16.27 -5.79
C ARG A 359 -4.99 15.15 -5.32
N GLY A 360 -5.57 13.95 -5.25
CA GLY A 360 -4.81 12.71 -5.12
C GLY A 360 -4.19 12.30 -6.45
N GLU A 361 -2.96 11.82 -6.40
CA GLU A 361 -2.18 11.33 -7.53
C GLU A 361 -1.46 10.06 -7.12
N ILE A 362 -1.19 9.16 -8.06
CA ILE A 362 -0.33 8.01 -7.82
C ILE A 362 0.96 8.21 -8.58
N PHE A 363 2.08 8.18 -7.88
CA PHE A 363 3.41 8.20 -8.47
C PHE A 363 3.90 6.78 -8.67
N VAL A 364 4.39 6.51 -9.87
CA VAL A 364 5.09 5.29 -10.23
C VAL A 364 6.57 5.61 -10.22
N LEU A 365 7.31 4.96 -9.34
CA LEU A 365 8.72 5.23 -9.06
C LEU A 365 9.51 3.93 -9.17
N GLU A 366 10.75 4.01 -9.59
CA GLU A 366 11.69 2.92 -9.47
C GLU A 366 12.36 2.93 -8.10
N LEU A 367 12.43 1.77 -7.45
CA LEU A 367 12.85 1.68 -6.06
C LEU A 367 14.34 1.96 -5.85
N ARG A 368 15.21 1.44 -6.72
CA ARG A 368 16.67 1.44 -6.50
C ARG A 368 17.34 2.75 -6.86
N GLU A 369 16.93 3.36 -7.96
CA GLU A 369 17.49 4.61 -8.43
C GLU A 369 16.66 5.83 -8.04
N GLY A 370 15.42 5.62 -7.57
CA GLY A 370 14.51 6.69 -7.22
C GLY A 370 13.96 7.43 -8.42
N THR A 371 14.06 6.84 -9.62
CA THR A 371 13.63 7.50 -10.85
C THR A 371 12.12 7.60 -10.90
N PHE A 372 11.63 8.79 -11.25
CA PHE A 372 10.20 9.03 -11.46
C PHE A 372 9.81 8.53 -12.85
N ILE A 373 8.90 7.54 -12.91
CA ILE A 373 8.46 6.93 -14.16
C ILE A 373 7.22 7.64 -14.70
N LYS A 374 6.15 7.69 -13.90
CA LYS A 374 4.84 8.18 -14.35
C LYS A 374 4.03 8.77 -13.20
N ARG A 375 3.16 9.71 -13.54
CA ARG A 375 2.13 10.24 -12.66
C ARG A 375 0.76 9.81 -13.18
N LEU A 376 -0.01 9.16 -12.32
CA LEU A 376 -1.39 8.79 -12.59
C LEU A 376 -2.31 9.77 -11.86
N ARG A 377 -3.12 10.49 -12.61
CA ARG A 377 -4.07 11.47 -12.06
C ARG A 377 -5.42 10.79 -11.85
N VAL A 378 -5.99 10.95 -10.68
CA VAL A 378 -7.31 10.37 -10.36
C VAL A 378 -8.40 11.13 -11.14
N PRO A 379 -9.16 10.46 -12.01
CA PRO A 379 -10.24 11.09 -12.74
C PRO A 379 -11.41 11.43 -11.80
N GLY A 380 -12.06 12.57 -12.04
CA GLY A 380 -13.32 12.90 -11.36
C GLY A 380 -13.22 13.52 -9.97
N LEU A 381 -12.06 13.46 -9.30
CA LEU A 381 -11.84 14.15 -8.02
C LEU A 381 -11.61 15.66 -8.23
N MET A 382 -12.55 16.34 -8.87
CA MET A 382 -12.73 17.76 -8.66
C MET A 382 -13.35 17.90 -7.28
N ALA A 383 -12.70 18.63 -6.37
CA ALA A 383 -13.34 19.04 -5.14
C ALA A 383 -14.67 19.74 -5.49
N ARG A 384 -15.76 19.00 -5.58
CA ARG A 384 -17.10 19.57 -5.56
C ARG A 384 -17.21 20.20 -4.19
N ARG A 385 -16.94 21.50 -4.12
CA ARG A 385 -17.25 22.29 -2.93
C ARG A 385 -18.78 22.24 -2.74
N PRO A 386 -19.30 21.46 -1.80
CA PRO A 386 -20.61 21.77 -1.30
C PRO A 386 -20.46 23.14 -0.61
N PRO A 387 -21.32 24.13 -0.90
CA PRO A 387 -21.15 25.49 -0.42
C PRO A 387 -21.23 25.67 1.11
N THR A 388 -21.37 24.58 1.87
CA THR A 388 -21.59 24.58 3.32
C THR A 388 -20.61 23.73 4.14
N GLN A 389 -19.70 22.96 3.51
CA GLN A 389 -18.72 22.16 4.25
C GLN A 389 -17.36 22.85 4.29
N GLY A 390 -16.74 22.85 5.48
CA GLY A 390 -15.45 23.49 5.68
C GLY A 390 -14.33 22.90 4.80
N ARG A 391 -13.33 23.71 4.48
CA ARG A 391 -12.19 23.38 3.60
C ARG A 391 -11.47 22.06 3.97
N SER A 392 -11.45 21.69 5.25
CA SER A 392 -10.84 20.46 5.75
C SER A 392 -11.52 19.17 5.26
N ASN A 393 -12.85 19.17 5.10
CA ASN A 393 -13.59 17.98 4.69
C ASN A 393 -13.42 17.69 3.18
N ALA A 394 -13.34 18.74 2.36
CA ALA A 394 -13.10 18.60 0.92
C ALA A 394 -11.69 18.03 0.63
N LEU A 395 -10.67 18.49 1.37
CA LEU A 395 -9.30 17.98 1.27
C LEU A 395 -9.19 16.50 1.68
N SER A 396 -9.94 16.08 2.70
CA SER A 396 -9.97 14.68 3.13
C SER A 396 -10.59 13.78 2.06
N ALA A 397 -11.63 14.23 1.37
CA ALA A 397 -12.33 13.47 0.33
C ALA A 397 -11.44 13.16 -0.89
N ALA A 398 -10.59 14.09 -1.30
CA ALA A 398 -9.71 13.94 -2.46
C ALA A 398 -8.46 13.06 -2.19
N ARG A 399 -8.24 12.62 -0.95
CA ARG A 399 -7.05 11.86 -0.56
C ARG A 399 -7.17 10.37 -0.91
N ILE A 400 -6.08 9.80 -1.40
CA ILE A 400 -5.92 8.34 -1.55
C ILE A 400 -5.47 7.76 -0.21
N ASN A 401 -6.23 6.83 0.33
CA ASN A 401 -5.96 6.23 1.63
C ASN A 401 -5.17 4.91 1.53
N SER A 402 -5.43 4.10 0.53
CA SER A 402 -4.80 2.80 0.35
C SER A 402 -4.67 2.45 -1.13
N LEU A 403 -3.64 1.67 -1.45
CA LEU A 403 -3.42 1.07 -2.76
C LEU A 403 -3.36 -0.44 -2.60
N ALA A 404 -3.98 -1.17 -3.52
CA ALA A 404 -3.92 -2.61 -3.58
C ALA A 404 -3.57 -3.07 -4.98
N TRP A 405 -2.74 -4.13 -5.09
CA TRP A 405 -2.24 -4.71 -6.31
C TRP A 405 -2.94 -6.03 -6.59
N ARG A 406 -3.49 -6.16 -7.78
CA ARG A 406 -3.93 -7.42 -8.34
C ARG A 406 -2.92 -7.84 -9.39
N GLY A 407 -2.10 -8.83 -9.08
CA GLY A 407 -1.19 -9.43 -10.05
C GLY A 407 -1.95 -10.05 -11.21
N ASN A 408 -1.23 -10.63 -12.16
CA ASN A 408 -1.84 -11.44 -13.21
C ASN A 408 -2.57 -12.60 -12.54
N GLY A 409 -3.85 -12.41 -12.21
CA GLY A 409 -4.71 -13.48 -11.72
C GLY A 409 -4.72 -14.67 -12.66
N ALA A 410 -5.33 -15.76 -12.27
CA ALA A 410 -5.40 -17.01 -13.05
C ALA A 410 -5.92 -16.81 -14.49
N SER A 411 -6.64 -15.71 -14.76
CA SER A 411 -7.15 -15.33 -16.07
C SER A 411 -6.13 -14.73 -17.05
N GLY A 412 -4.92 -14.35 -16.59
CA GLY A 412 -3.89 -13.75 -17.46
C GLY A 412 -4.21 -12.36 -18.02
N GLU A 413 -5.30 -11.76 -17.62
CA GLU A 413 -5.82 -10.50 -18.15
C GLU A 413 -5.20 -9.27 -17.47
N GLY A 414 -3.93 -9.00 -17.75
CA GLY A 414 -3.35 -7.72 -17.43
C GLY A 414 -3.06 -7.46 -15.94
N VAL A 415 -2.62 -6.26 -15.66
CA VAL A 415 -2.25 -5.79 -14.32
C VAL A 415 -3.29 -4.79 -13.87
N GLU A 416 -3.84 -4.97 -12.69
CA GLU A 416 -4.79 -4.05 -12.08
C GLU A 416 -4.29 -3.54 -10.73
N VAL A 417 -4.53 -2.25 -10.49
CA VAL A 417 -4.30 -1.59 -9.21
C VAL A 417 -5.60 -0.94 -8.77
N PHE A 418 -5.92 -1.03 -7.51
CA PHE A 418 -7.08 -0.38 -6.91
C PHE A 418 -6.63 0.67 -5.91
N SER A 419 -7.35 1.78 -5.88
CA SER A 419 -7.10 2.87 -4.93
C SER A 419 -8.37 3.19 -4.15
N ALA A 420 -8.23 3.24 -2.81
CA ALA A 420 -9.29 3.66 -1.90
C ALA A 420 -9.19 5.16 -1.63
N HIS A 421 -10.32 5.86 -1.66
CA HIS A 421 -10.38 7.30 -1.53
C HIS A 421 -11.18 7.77 -0.31
N GLY A 422 -10.83 8.96 0.17
CA GLY A 422 -11.49 9.57 1.31
C GLY A 422 -12.96 9.97 1.07
N ASP A 423 -13.42 9.97 -0.18
CA ASP A 423 -14.83 10.18 -0.56
C ASP A 423 -15.69 8.90 -0.47
N GLY A 424 -15.09 7.76 -0.18
CA GLY A 424 -15.76 6.46 -0.14
C GLY A 424 -15.75 5.71 -1.46
N THR A 425 -15.11 6.22 -2.50
CA THR A 425 -14.98 5.53 -3.77
C THR A 425 -13.75 4.61 -3.80
N VAL A 426 -13.83 3.56 -4.61
CA VAL A 426 -12.70 2.73 -5.02
C VAL A 426 -12.52 2.90 -6.52
N LYS A 427 -11.32 3.28 -6.94
CA LYS A 427 -10.98 3.49 -8.37
C LYS A 427 -10.06 2.38 -8.85
N THR A 428 -10.27 1.99 -10.11
CA THR A 428 -9.48 0.96 -10.79
C THR A 428 -8.51 1.59 -11.77
N TRP A 429 -7.30 1.04 -11.81
CA TRP A 429 -6.24 1.34 -12.75
C TRP A 429 -5.88 0.05 -13.47
N ALA A 430 -6.03 0.03 -14.77
CA ALA A 430 -5.74 -1.14 -15.59
C ALA A 430 -4.67 -0.81 -16.63
N SER A 431 -3.89 -1.81 -17.02
CA SER A 431 -2.99 -1.66 -18.14
C SER A 431 -3.78 -1.73 -19.43
N ARG A 432 -3.77 -0.68 -20.23
CA ARG A 432 -4.27 -0.74 -21.60
C ARG A 432 -3.27 -1.45 -22.47
N GLU A 433 -3.61 -2.62 -22.99
CA GLU A 433 -2.90 -3.16 -24.14
C GLU A 433 -3.25 -2.30 -25.36
N SER A 434 -2.22 -1.73 -25.98
CA SER A 434 -2.33 -0.78 -27.10
C SER A 434 -2.71 -1.50 -28.43
N GLU A 435 -3.79 -2.23 -28.46
CA GLU A 435 -4.33 -2.81 -29.69
C GLU A 435 -5.56 -2.09 -30.23
N GLU A 436 -6.18 -1.21 -29.46
CA GLU A 436 -7.18 -0.29 -29.99
C GLU A 436 -6.47 1.00 -30.46
N ALA A 437 -6.55 1.25 -31.76
CA ALA A 437 -6.13 2.54 -32.30
C ALA A 437 -6.82 3.67 -31.51
N PRO A 438 -6.09 4.75 -31.16
CA PRO A 438 -6.70 5.83 -30.40
C PRO A 438 -7.97 6.31 -31.09
N THR A 439 -9.03 6.49 -30.33
CA THR A 439 -10.26 7.04 -30.87
C THR A 439 -9.99 8.43 -31.45
N GLU A 440 -10.70 8.86 -32.49
CA GLU A 440 -10.53 10.19 -33.11
C GLU A 440 -10.52 11.33 -32.07
N ALA A 441 -11.27 11.20 -30.97
CA ALA A 441 -11.27 12.15 -29.84
C ALA A 441 -9.94 12.14 -29.07
N GLU A 442 -9.27 11.00 -28.90
CA GLU A 442 -7.97 10.91 -28.25
C GLU A 442 -6.84 11.41 -29.14
N GLU A 443 -6.95 11.20 -30.46
CA GLU A 443 -6.02 11.77 -31.43
C GLU A 443 -6.09 13.30 -31.46
N ILE A 444 -7.28 13.87 -31.40
CA ILE A 444 -7.51 15.32 -31.33
C ILE A 444 -6.92 15.89 -30.02
N GLU A 445 -7.15 15.23 -28.90
CA GLU A 445 -6.60 15.67 -27.61
C GLU A 445 -5.07 15.56 -27.52
N GLN A 446 -4.50 14.51 -28.11
CA GLN A 446 -3.04 14.36 -28.22
C GLN A 446 -2.43 15.41 -29.16
N ALA A 447 -3.09 15.69 -30.30
CA ALA A 447 -2.67 16.74 -31.22
C ALA A 447 -2.71 18.13 -30.57
N ASP A 448 -3.73 18.42 -29.78
CA ASP A 448 -3.85 19.68 -29.03
C ASP A 448 -2.80 19.80 -27.91
N ARG A 449 -2.51 18.72 -27.21
CA ARG A 449 -1.43 18.69 -26.21
C ARG A 449 -0.05 18.90 -26.85
N LYS A 450 0.17 18.31 -28.04
CA LYS A 450 1.40 18.49 -28.80
C LYS A 450 1.56 19.93 -29.27
N ARG A 451 0.51 20.53 -29.83
CA ARG A 451 0.51 21.94 -30.25
C ARG A 451 0.78 22.90 -29.06
N LYS A 452 0.16 22.68 -27.91
CA LYS A 452 0.41 23.49 -26.70
C LYS A 452 1.86 23.35 -26.21
N ARG A 453 2.46 22.17 -26.32
CA ARG A 453 3.85 21.96 -25.96
C ARG A 453 4.81 22.64 -26.94
N ASP A 454 4.54 22.52 -28.25
CA ASP A 454 5.37 23.13 -29.30
C ASP A 454 5.33 24.67 -29.18
N VAL A 455 4.18 25.26 -28.89
CA VAL A 455 4.04 26.71 -28.63
C VAL A 455 4.80 27.12 -27.37
N LEU A 456 4.75 26.33 -26.30
CA LEU A 456 5.51 26.58 -25.08
C LEU A 456 7.03 26.49 -25.32
N GLU A 457 7.48 25.53 -26.11
CA GLU A 457 8.91 25.42 -26.49
C GLU A 457 9.36 26.59 -27.37
N GLU A 458 8.51 27.05 -28.26
CA GLU A 458 8.81 28.20 -29.11
C GLU A 458 8.89 29.51 -28.30
N VAL A 459 7.98 29.70 -27.36
CA VAL A 459 8.03 30.83 -26.40
C VAL A 459 9.30 30.74 -25.52
N TYR A 460 9.63 29.54 -25.03
CA TYR A 460 10.84 29.35 -24.22
C TYR A 460 12.12 29.63 -25.00
N ARG A 461 12.17 29.20 -26.27
CA ARG A 461 13.29 29.45 -27.18
C ARG A 461 13.41 30.94 -27.51
N GLY A 462 12.29 31.64 -27.65
CA GLY A 462 12.26 33.11 -27.84
C GLY A 462 12.78 33.88 -26.63
N PHE A 463 12.52 33.39 -25.39
CA PHE A 463 13.06 34.00 -24.17
C PHE A 463 14.56 33.76 -23.94
N MET A 464 15.11 32.66 -24.46
CA MET A 464 16.53 32.32 -24.30
C MET A 464 17.43 32.93 -25.41
N SER A 465 16.86 33.58 -26.42
CA SER A 465 17.56 34.21 -27.51
C SER A 465 17.67 35.73 -27.38
N VAL A 466 17.26 36.31 -26.29
CA VAL A 466 17.47 37.70 -25.85
C VAL A 466 18.45 37.69 -24.66
#